data_c8abac50c45016315bfe74934a695530
#
_entry.id   c8abac50c45016315bfe74934a695530
#
_cell.length_a   1.000
_cell.length_b   1.000
_cell.length_c   1.000
_cell.angle_alpha   90.00
_cell.angle_beta   90.00
_cell.angle_gamma   90.00
#
_symmetry.space_group_name_H-M   'P 1'
#
loop_
_entity.id
_entity.type
_entity.pdbx_description
1 polymer ?
#
loop_
_entity_poly.entity_id
_entity_poly.type
_entity_poly.pdbx_seq_one_letter_code
_entity_poly.pdbx_strand_id
1 'polypeptide(L)'
;MEQELLQEIASYWGTRAEGYSEVNEKELAGSQREAWLHVLEEQFPEKKKEEMKILDIGTGPGFFPMILSEAGYTVAAVDYTEEMLEKAKENLGKYTKYGLERVTLQRMDAQNLEFADETFDVVISRNLTWNLEKPEQAYQEWMRVLKPGGVLLNFDANWYGYLYDEEKKEAYEADRKKVEEQQLDDHYLCTDIDRMENIARQVPLSAMERPAWDTKVLESLGVCSIQTDSEIWKRVWSEEERLNYASTPMFLVRAEKSAEQSFQLGDVTVRRGEKYQAASEDGLWYPAAKPGDMVTEGGPVVAYGRIVREPEYDDRKEQIVHYWEKRSENFLEQRRSELANPIAKRWMKEIEKQIPAGRRLKILDVGCGAGFFSILLAKEGHEVFGIDLTPEMIENAIQLAEEENADCCFQVMDAENPMFADETFDVVISRNLTWTLPNAEHAYGEWMRVLKTGGVLLNFDANYGKEDVADTKGLPEAHAHFKVGNEMLEECERIKSQLPISRKNRPAYDVAVLCENTAGEIRIDTSLGKRIYLEKDEFYNPAPMFSICAVKQ
;
A
#
# COMPACT_ATOMS: atom_id res chain seq x y z
N MET A 1 -13.76 -8.64 29.48
CA MET A 1 -13.24 -9.43 28.31
C MET A 1 -11.90 -8.88 27.84
N GLU A 2 -11.78 -7.63 27.36
CA GLU A 2 -10.47 -7.11 26.88
C GLU A 2 -9.36 -7.10 27.96
N GLN A 3 -9.61 -6.62 29.17
CA GLN A 3 -8.63 -6.66 30.26
C GLN A 3 -8.27 -8.10 30.73
N GLU A 4 -9.11 -9.05 30.50
CA GLU A 4 -8.89 -10.45 30.88
C GLU A 4 -7.88 -11.14 29.93
N LEU A 5 -7.95 -10.89 28.62
CA LEU A 5 -7.04 -11.51 27.65
C LEU A 5 -5.60 -10.95 27.81
N LEU A 6 -5.44 -9.65 27.94
CA LEU A 6 -4.12 -9.04 28.19
C LEU A 6 -3.47 -9.56 29.49
N GLN A 7 -4.28 -9.76 30.56
CA GLN A 7 -3.80 -10.34 31.80
C GLN A 7 -3.42 -11.81 31.64
N GLU A 8 -4.17 -12.58 30.83
CA GLU A 8 -3.85 -13.96 30.54
C GLU A 8 -2.56 -14.10 29.74
N ILE A 9 -2.37 -13.24 28.72
CA ILE A 9 -1.13 -13.12 27.95
C ILE A 9 0.05 -12.82 28.89
N ALA A 10 -0.07 -11.79 29.72
CA ALA A 10 0.97 -11.43 30.67
C ALA A 10 1.29 -12.56 31.67
N SER A 11 0.25 -13.22 32.20
CA SER A 11 0.41 -14.36 33.11
C SER A 11 1.12 -15.54 32.42
N TYR A 12 0.79 -15.84 31.18
CA TYR A 12 1.50 -16.87 30.41
C TYR A 12 2.99 -16.53 30.27
N TRP A 13 3.29 -15.33 29.77
CA TRP A 13 4.67 -14.89 29.56
C TRP A 13 5.47 -14.74 30.86
N GLY A 14 4.81 -14.38 31.97
CA GLY A 14 5.42 -14.39 33.30
C GLY A 14 5.97 -15.78 33.68
N THR A 15 5.20 -16.84 33.40
CA THR A 15 5.66 -18.23 33.63
C THR A 15 6.81 -18.66 32.70
N ARG A 16 6.98 -17.95 31.57
CA ARG A 16 8.00 -18.25 30.56
C ARG A 16 9.30 -17.48 30.74
N ALA A 17 9.36 -16.50 31.65
CA ALA A 17 10.48 -15.56 31.76
C ALA A 17 11.84 -16.27 31.95
N GLU A 18 11.93 -17.29 32.80
CA GLU A 18 13.17 -18.07 33.01
C GLU A 18 13.58 -18.83 31.75
N GLY A 19 12.68 -19.65 31.18
CA GLY A 19 12.98 -20.45 30.01
C GLY A 19 13.32 -19.60 28.77
N TYR A 20 12.66 -18.43 28.62
CA TYR A 20 12.97 -17.52 27.53
C TYR A 20 14.32 -16.80 27.73
N SER A 21 14.71 -16.55 28.99
CA SER A 21 16.05 -16.07 29.35
C SER A 21 17.15 -17.06 28.98
N GLU A 22 16.93 -18.37 29.23
CA GLU A 22 17.88 -19.41 28.83
C GLU A 22 18.11 -19.47 27.32
N VAL A 23 17.05 -19.23 26.51
CA VAL A 23 17.17 -19.10 25.05
C VAL A 23 18.04 -17.91 24.69
N ASN A 24 17.78 -16.73 25.29
CA ASN A 24 18.61 -15.54 25.04
C ASN A 24 20.07 -15.73 25.46
N GLU A 25 20.35 -16.48 26.54
CA GLU A 25 21.70 -16.81 26.95
C GLU A 25 22.44 -17.64 25.87
N LYS A 26 21.76 -18.62 25.28
CA LYS A 26 22.31 -19.41 24.16
C LYS A 26 22.60 -18.52 22.94
N GLU A 27 21.66 -17.65 22.55
CA GLU A 27 21.83 -16.69 21.46
C GLU A 27 23.03 -15.75 21.69
N LEU A 28 23.18 -15.23 22.94
CA LEU A 28 24.29 -14.33 23.32
C LEU A 28 25.66 -15.03 23.30
N ALA A 29 25.71 -16.31 23.66
CA ALA A 29 26.94 -17.09 23.69
C ALA A 29 27.37 -17.54 22.28
N GLY A 30 26.47 -17.54 21.31
CA GLY A 30 26.69 -17.98 19.94
C GLY A 30 27.03 -16.85 18.96
N SER A 31 27.12 -17.22 17.69
CA SER A 31 27.32 -16.27 16.57
C SER A 31 26.09 -15.37 16.31
N GLN A 32 24.95 -15.70 16.90
CA GLN A 32 23.71 -14.98 16.72
C GLN A 32 23.77 -13.55 17.27
N ARG A 33 24.51 -13.33 18.35
CA ARG A 33 24.76 -12.00 18.91
C ARG A 33 25.29 -11.02 17.86
N GLU A 34 26.34 -11.40 17.15
CA GLU A 34 26.97 -10.57 16.13
C GLU A 34 26.08 -10.45 14.88
N ALA A 35 25.41 -11.53 14.52
CA ALA A 35 24.49 -11.56 13.38
C ALA A 35 23.31 -10.60 13.59
N TRP A 36 22.69 -10.61 14.76
CA TRP A 36 21.62 -9.69 15.11
C TRP A 36 22.09 -8.24 15.16
N LEU A 37 23.23 -7.95 15.80
CA LEU A 37 23.75 -6.59 15.84
C LEU A 37 24.00 -6.05 14.43
N HIS A 38 24.60 -6.86 13.57
CA HIS A 38 24.86 -6.47 12.17
C HIS A 38 23.55 -6.20 11.41
N VAL A 39 22.57 -7.09 11.52
CA VAL A 39 21.25 -6.90 10.89
C VAL A 39 20.59 -5.61 11.38
N LEU A 40 20.63 -5.31 12.66
CA LEU A 40 20.04 -4.08 13.21
C LEU A 40 20.77 -2.82 12.70
N GLU A 41 22.11 -2.81 12.77
CA GLU A 41 22.91 -1.65 12.36
C GLU A 41 22.78 -1.32 10.87
N GLU A 42 22.55 -2.30 10.00
CA GLU A 42 22.28 -2.10 8.58
C GLU A 42 20.96 -1.35 8.32
N GLN A 43 20.01 -1.47 9.23
CA GLN A 43 18.69 -0.86 9.08
C GLN A 43 18.56 0.51 9.76
N PHE A 44 19.54 0.89 10.58
CA PHE A 44 19.46 2.13 11.35
C PHE A 44 19.67 3.37 10.46
N PRO A 45 19.06 4.51 10.82
CA PRO A 45 19.32 5.76 10.13
C PRO A 45 20.77 6.23 10.36
N GLU A 46 21.31 7.01 9.43
CA GLU A 46 22.64 7.61 9.55
C GLU A 46 22.69 8.60 10.70
N LYS A 47 23.12 8.17 11.86
CA LYS A 47 23.24 8.96 13.08
C LYS A 47 24.35 8.40 13.98
N LYS A 48 24.97 9.28 14.79
CA LYS A 48 25.94 8.82 15.79
C LYS A 48 25.27 7.96 16.85
N LYS A 49 25.93 6.88 17.26
CA LYS A 49 25.41 5.92 18.25
C LYS A 49 24.97 6.58 19.55
N GLU A 50 25.76 7.54 20.04
CA GLU A 50 25.52 8.24 21.31
C GLU A 50 24.32 9.18 21.27
N GLU A 51 23.90 9.60 20.07
CA GLU A 51 22.76 10.50 19.85
C GLU A 51 21.49 9.75 19.48
N MET A 52 21.61 8.45 19.13
CA MET A 52 20.51 7.61 18.68
C MET A 52 19.70 7.10 19.88
N LYS A 53 18.40 7.34 19.87
CA LYS A 53 17.46 6.84 20.87
C LYS A 53 16.70 5.66 20.28
N ILE A 54 16.81 4.52 20.92
CA ILE A 54 16.18 3.27 20.48
C ILE A 54 15.11 2.86 21.49
N LEU A 55 13.96 2.42 21.02
CA LEU A 55 12.91 1.80 21.81
C LEU A 55 12.80 0.33 21.42
N ASP A 56 12.92 -0.57 22.37
CA ASP A 56 12.67 -2.00 22.22
C ASP A 56 11.34 -2.36 22.89
N ILE A 57 10.37 -2.80 22.11
CA ILE A 57 9.00 -3.06 22.55
C ILE A 57 8.75 -4.57 22.64
N GLY A 58 8.25 -5.01 23.78
CA GLY A 58 8.17 -6.43 24.12
C GLY A 58 9.56 -7.01 24.34
N THR A 59 10.37 -6.30 25.13
CA THR A 59 11.80 -6.61 25.33
C THR A 59 12.06 -8.00 25.93
N GLY A 60 11.05 -8.58 26.58
CA GLY A 60 11.20 -9.85 27.26
C GLY A 60 12.38 -9.84 28.25
N PRO A 61 13.24 -10.88 28.27
CA PRO A 61 14.43 -10.93 29.12
C PRO A 61 15.58 -10.00 28.68
N GLY A 62 15.39 -9.10 27.71
CA GLY A 62 16.31 -8.02 27.38
C GLY A 62 17.38 -8.32 26.33
N PHE A 63 17.14 -9.21 25.38
CA PHE A 63 18.16 -9.61 24.38
C PHE A 63 18.68 -8.42 23.55
N PHE A 64 17.79 -7.63 22.91
CA PHE A 64 18.22 -6.47 22.13
C PHE A 64 18.84 -5.37 22.97
N PRO A 65 18.30 -5.00 24.14
CA PRO A 65 18.98 -4.08 25.05
C PRO A 65 20.40 -4.51 25.43
N MET A 66 20.64 -5.80 25.66
CA MET A 66 21.98 -6.31 25.98
C MET A 66 22.97 -6.09 24.85
N ILE A 67 22.63 -6.48 23.61
CA ILE A 67 23.56 -6.35 22.47
C ILE A 67 23.76 -4.88 22.06
N LEU A 68 22.71 -4.06 22.09
CA LEU A 68 22.75 -2.65 21.70
C LEU A 68 23.50 -1.78 22.71
N SER A 69 23.28 -1.99 24.02
CA SER A 69 23.99 -1.23 25.05
C SER A 69 25.50 -1.50 25.02
N GLU A 70 25.93 -2.73 24.79
CA GLU A 70 27.33 -3.07 24.61
C GLU A 70 27.94 -2.48 23.33
N ALA A 71 27.13 -2.35 22.28
CA ALA A 71 27.54 -1.68 21.02
C ALA A 71 27.59 -0.14 21.15
N GLY A 72 27.12 0.43 22.26
CA GLY A 72 27.24 1.86 22.56
C GLY A 72 25.93 2.67 22.44
N TYR A 73 24.81 2.02 22.15
CA TYR A 73 23.50 2.68 22.03
C TYR A 73 22.82 2.89 23.39
N THR A 74 21.93 3.89 23.45
CA THR A 74 20.99 4.09 24.56
C THR A 74 19.64 3.53 24.19
N VAL A 75 19.08 2.67 25.04
CA VAL A 75 17.85 1.92 24.76
C VAL A 75 16.83 2.16 25.87
N ALA A 76 15.62 2.56 25.48
CA ALA A 76 14.43 2.38 26.30
C ALA A 76 13.82 1.02 25.95
N ALA A 77 13.52 0.21 26.95
CA ALA A 77 13.01 -1.14 26.74
C ALA A 77 11.75 -1.33 27.57
N VAL A 78 10.67 -1.75 26.91
CA VAL A 78 9.37 -1.90 27.53
C VAL A 78 8.83 -3.31 27.38
N ASP A 79 8.17 -3.78 28.44
CA ASP A 79 7.39 -5.03 28.44
C ASP A 79 6.17 -4.85 29.35
N TYR A 80 5.10 -5.55 29.07
CA TYR A 80 3.92 -5.51 29.94
C TYR A 80 4.07 -6.43 31.16
N THR A 81 4.93 -7.45 31.06
CA THR A 81 5.14 -8.52 32.04
C THR A 81 6.25 -8.14 33.02
N GLU A 82 5.93 -8.02 34.31
CA GLU A 82 6.88 -7.65 35.35
C GLU A 82 8.03 -8.64 35.48
N GLU A 83 7.72 -9.94 35.43
CA GLU A 83 8.70 -11.02 35.53
C GLU A 83 9.74 -10.99 34.40
N MET A 84 9.29 -10.56 33.18
CA MET A 84 10.20 -10.35 32.06
C MET A 84 11.17 -9.19 32.32
N LEU A 85 10.66 -8.08 32.83
CA LEU A 85 11.50 -6.91 33.17
C LEU A 85 12.48 -7.18 34.31
N GLU A 86 12.05 -7.93 35.34
CA GLU A 86 12.96 -8.39 36.42
C GLU A 86 14.10 -9.24 35.84
N LYS A 87 13.76 -10.17 34.92
CA LYS A 87 14.74 -11.01 34.25
C LYS A 87 15.65 -10.19 33.31
N ALA A 88 15.10 -9.22 32.57
CA ALA A 88 15.90 -8.31 31.74
C ALA A 88 16.92 -7.53 32.57
N LYS A 89 16.51 -7.03 33.75
CA LYS A 89 17.40 -6.31 34.68
C LYS A 89 18.52 -7.22 35.21
N GLU A 90 18.20 -8.45 35.59
CA GLU A 90 19.19 -9.46 36.03
C GLU A 90 20.19 -9.73 34.91
N ASN A 91 19.70 -9.99 33.69
CA ASN A 91 20.52 -10.31 32.51
C ASN A 91 21.43 -9.14 32.11
N LEU A 92 20.92 -7.91 32.10
CA LEU A 92 21.73 -6.70 31.86
C LEU A 92 22.87 -6.59 32.84
N GLY A 93 22.62 -6.85 34.14
CA GLY A 93 23.66 -6.84 35.15
C GLY A 93 24.68 -7.98 35.01
N LYS A 94 24.27 -9.13 34.50
CA LYS A 94 25.10 -10.35 34.38
C LYS A 94 25.94 -10.38 33.10
N TYR A 95 25.35 -9.97 31.98
CA TYR A 95 25.93 -10.21 30.66
C TYR A 95 26.44 -8.94 29.96
N THR A 96 26.25 -7.76 30.53
CA THR A 96 26.73 -6.51 29.94
C THR A 96 27.58 -5.69 30.90
N LYS A 97 28.48 -4.89 30.32
CA LYS A 97 29.32 -3.96 31.10
C LYS A 97 28.58 -2.62 31.33
N TYR A 98 27.80 -2.18 30.39
CA TYR A 98 27.17 -0.84 30.38
C TYR A 98 25.63 -0.90 30.36
N GLY A 99 25.02 -2.08 30.41
CA GLY A 99 23.59 -2.23 30.23
C GLY A 99 22.75 -1.42 31.20
N LEU A 100 23.06 -1.50 32.51
CA LEU A 100 22.32 -0.77 33.55
C LEU A 100 22.50 0.77 33.49
N GLU A 101 23.52 1.24 32.77
CA GLU A 101 23.76 2.68 32.59
C GLU A 101 23.08 3.21 31.32
N ARG A 102 22.90 2.36 30.30
CA ARG A 102 22.42 2.73 28.97
C ARG A 102 21.02 2.25 28.66
N VAL A 103 20.47 1.38 29.49
CA VAL A 103 19.13 0.82 29.30
C VAL A 103 18.19 1.29 30.39
N THR A 104 17.03 1.79 30.00
CA THR A 104 15.91 2.09 30.88
C THR A 104 14.82 1.05 30.66
N LEU A 105 14.48 0.31 31.73
CA LEU A 105 13.40 -0.69 31.70
C LEU A 105 12.14 -0.08 32.30
N GLN A 106 11.00 -0.24 31.59
CA GLN A 106 9.71 0.29 32.03
C GLN A 106 8.58 -0.71 31.72
N ARG A 107 7.68 -0.88 32.69
CA ARG A 107 6.46 -1.64 32.45
C ARG A 107 5.47 -0.80 31.65
N MET A 108 5.07 -1.29 30.47
CA MET A 108 4.22 -0.54 29.56
C MET A 108 3.47 -1.45 28.58
N ASP A 109 2.26 -1.05 28.21
CA ASP A 109 1.50 -1.73 27.15
C ASP A 109 2.01 -1.26 25.78
N ALA A 110 2.40 -2.21 24.94
CA ALA A 110 2.84 -1.95 23.55
C ALA A 110 1.79 -1.23 22.69
N GLN A 111 0.53 -1.34 23.07
CA GLN A 111 -0.62 -0.75 22.38
C GLN A 111 -0.97 0.66 22.91
N ASN A 112 -0.32 1.10 24.01
CA ASN A 112 -0.55 2.39 24.64
C ASN A 112 0.73 2.90 25.30
N LEU A 113 1.60 3.52 24.53
CA LEU A 113 2.92 3.96 24.99
C LEU A 113 2.84 5.32 25.72
N GLU A 114 3.42 5.40 26.90
CA GLU A 114 3.47 6.65 27.72
C GLU A 114 4.61 7.60 27.30
N PHE A 115 5.21 7.39 26.15
CA PHE A 115 6.22 8.29 25.60
C PHE A 115 5.60 9.45 24.81
N ALA A 116 6.29 10.58 24.81
CA ALA A 116 5.91 11.70 23.95
C ALA A 116 6.08 11.35 22.46
N ASP A 117 5.34 12.03 21.62
CA ASP A 117 5.49 11.95 20.18
C ASP A 117 6.96 12.19 19.80
N GLU A 118 7.43 11.51 18.74
CA GLU A 118 8.73 11.80 18.13
C GLU A 118 9.93 11.75 19.08
N THR A 119 9.92 10.77 19.95
CA THR A 119 10.96 10.58 20.95
C THR A 119 12.14 9.75 20.42
N PHE A 120 11.87 8.74 19.59
CA PHE A 120 12.85 7.73 19.22
C PHE A 120 13.28 7.83 17.74
N ASP A 121 14.53 7.48 17.49
CA ASP A 121 15.08 7.38 16.14
C ASP A 121 14.83 5.99 15.56
N VAL A 122 14.73 4.97 16.42
CA VAL A 122 14.47 3.58 16.03
C VAL A 122 13.49 2.96 17.02
N VAL A 123 12.50 2.24 16.52
CA VAL A 123 11.61 1.36 17.29
C VAL A 123 11.82 -0.06 16.79
N ILE A 124 12.06 -0.99 17.71
CA ILE A 124 12.30 -2.40 17.42
C ILE A 124 11.26 -3.24 18.15
N SER A 125 10.80 -4.30 17.51
CA SER A 125 9.99 -5.34 18.13
C SER A 125 10.39 -6.71 17.58
N ARG A 126 10.40 -7.75 18.43
CA ARG A 126 10.68 -9.13 18.03
C ARG A 126 9.69 -10.10 18.67
N ASN A 127 9.00 -10.87 17.85
CA ASN A 127 8.05 -11.91 18.28
C ASN A 127 6.92 -11.39 19.19
N LEU A 128 6.45 -10.16 18.97
CA LEU A 128 5.45 -9.52 19.81
C LEU A 128 4.12 -9.32 19.09
N THR A 129 4.16 -8.79 17.86
CA THR A 129 2.97 -8.26 17.18
C THR A 129 1.88 -9.31 17.02
N TRP A 130 2.25 -10.57 16.74
CA TRP A 130 1.32 -11.68 16.57
C TRP A 130 0.41 -11.91 17.79
N ASN A 131 0.86 -11.50 18.98
CA ASN A 131 0.27 -11.77 20.29
C ASN A 131 -0.53 -10.58 20.86
N LEU A 132 -0.71 -9.52 20.09
CA LEU A 132 -1.42 -8.31 20.52
C LEU A 132 -2.92 -8.42 20.28
N GLU A 133 -3.71 -7.88 21.23
CA GLU A 133 -5.15 -7.76 21.09
C GLU A 133 -5.56 -6.74 20.02
N LYS A 134 -4.83 -5.61 19.96
CA LYS A 134 -5.09 -4.48 19.06
C LYS A 134 -3.81 -4.08 18.30
N PRO A 135 -3.34 -4.94 17.40
CA PRO A 135 -2.06 -4.71 16.72
C PRO A 135 -2.06 -3.47 15.82
N GLU A 136 -3.20 -3.03 15.29
CA GLU A 136 -3.33 -1.76 14.56
C GLU A 136 -3.05 -0.56 15.46
N GLN A 137 -3.58 -0.56 16.69
CA GLN A 137 -3.31 0.48 17.68
C GLN A 137 -1.83 0.48 18.08
N ALA A 138 -1.22 -0.68 18.22
CA ALA A 138 0.21 -0.78 18.49
C ALA A 138 1.05 -0.11 17.40
N TYR A 139 0.78 -0.38 16.14
CA TYR A 139 1.47 0.28 15.03
C TYR A 139 1.25 1.80 15.03
N GLN A 140 0.05 2.29 15.36
CA GLN A 140 -0.21 3.73 15.51
C GLN A 140 0.69 4.35 16.58
N GLU A 141 0.78 3.73 17.75
CA GLU A 141 1.62 4.19 18.86
C GLU A 141 3.12 4.13 18.52
N TRP A 142 3.56 3.05 17.85
CA TRP A 142 4.96 2.90 17.45
C TRP A 142 5.37 3.96 16.43
N MET A 143 4.50 4.25 15.45
CA MET A 143 4.73 5.32 14.50
C MET A 143 4.61 6.71 15.12
N ARG A 144 3.74 6.91 16.14
CA ARG A 144 3.61 8.18 16.87
C ARG A 144 4.91 8.54 17.59
N VAL A 145 5.50 7.59 18.31
CA VAL A 145 6.72 7.83 19.11
C VAL A 145 8.00 7.89 18.27
N LEU A 146 7.98 7.45 17.02
CA LEU A 146 9.08 7.62 16.08
C LEU A 146 9.23 9.08 15.65
N LYS A 147 10.47 9.54 15.58
CA LYS A 147 10.81 10.82 14.96
C LYS A 147 10.66 10.76 13.45
N PRO A 148 10.50 11.90 12.78
CA PRO A 148 10.69 11.98 11.34
C PRO A 148 12.05 11.45 10.90
N GLY A 149 12.07 10.64 9.86
CA GLY A 149 13.25 9.89 9.43
C GLY A 149 13.64 8.71 10.33
N GLY A 150 12.86 8.46 11.36
CA GLY A 150 13.04 7.29 12.25
C GLY A 150 12.52 6.01 11.60
N VAL A 151 13.00 4.87 12.08
CA VAL A 151 12.76 3.55 11.50
C VAL A 151 12.10 2.62 12.50
N LEU A 152 11.02 1.95 12.08
CA LEU A 152 10.42 0.81 12.75
C LEU A 152 11.00 -0.48 12.17
N LEU A 153 11.42 -1.39 13.03
CA LEU A 153 11.89 -2.74 12.69
C LEU A 153 11.05 -3.77 13.46
N ASN A 154 10.16 -4.47 12.77
CA ASN A 154 9.36 -5.53 13.37
C ASN A 154 9.78 -6.90 12.83
N PHE A 155 10.36 -7.73 13.68
CA PHE A 155 10.76 -9.10 13.41
C PHE A 155 9.70 -10.04 13.98
N ASP A 156 8.97 -10.75 13.12
CA ASP A 156 7.89 -11.63 13.57
C ASP A 156 7.69 -12.83 12.62
N ALA A 157 6.75 -13.71 12.92
CA ALA A 157 6.39 -14.84 12.07
C ALA A 157 4.89 -15.17 12.19
N ASN A 158 4.40 -16.03 11.31
CA ASN A 158 3.03 -16.56 11.37
C ASN A 158 2.94 -17.74 12.37
N TRP A 159 3.26 -17.48 13.65
CA TRP A 159 3.50 -18.50 14.67
C TRP A 159 2.42 -19.56 14.81
N TYR A 160 1.16 -19.16 14.77
CA TYR A 160 0.00 -20.04 15.01
C TYR A 160 -0.95 -20.11 13.81
N GLY A 161 -0.48 -19.79 12.60
CA GLY A 161 -1.24 -19.90 11.37
C GLY A 161 -1.73 -21.32 11.09
N TYR A 162 -1.03 -22.35 11.61
CA TYR A 162 -1.42 -23.75 11.51
C TYR A 162 -2.75 -24.10 12.22
N LEU A 163 -3.24 -23.23 13.09
CA LEU A 163 -4.55 -23.40 13.74
C LEU A 163 -5.72 -23.10 12.78
N TYR A 164 -5.45 -22.46 11.65
CA TYR A 164 -6.45 -21.93 10.72
C TYR A 164 -6.30 -22.42 9.29
N ASP A 165 -5.19 -23.07 8.95
CA ASP A 165 -4.85 -23.50 7.61
C ASP A 165 -4.27 -24.92 7.63
N GLU A 166 -4.86 -25.83 6.83
CA GLU A 166 -4.49 -27.26 6.85
C GLU A 166 -3.11 -27.52 6.21
N GLU A 167 -2.71 -26.73 5.18
CA GLU A 167 -1.37 -26.87 4.58
C GLU A 167 -0.28 -26.41 5.58
N LYS A 168 -0.53 -25.33 6.30
CA LYS A 168 0.36 -24.86 7.37
C LYS A 168 0.45 -25.87 8.51
N LYS A 169 -0.66 -26.55 8.82
CA LYS A 169 -0.70 -27.59 9.83
C LYS A 169 0.12 -28.83 9.43
N GLU A 170 -0.05 -29.29 8.20
CA GLU A 170 0.77 -30.40 7.68
C GLU A 170 2.28 -30.06 7.70
N ALA A 171 2.61 -28.81 7.34
CA ALA A 171 4.00 -28.33 7.40
C ALA A 171 4.54 -28.28 8.84
N TYR A 172 3.75 -27.76 9.79
CA TYR A 172 4.09 -27.75 11.21
C TYR A 172 4.30 -29.17 11.77
N GLU A 173 3.41 -30.11 11.48
CA GLU A 173 3.54 -31.50 11.91
C GLU A 173 4.79 -32.19 11.31
N ALA A 174 5.11 -31.85 10.06
CA ALA A 174 6.33 -32.33 9.42
C ALA A 174 7.61 -31.81 10.10
N ASP A 175 7.61 -30.56 10.59
CA ASP A 175 8.72 -30.01 11.34
C ASP A 175 8.87 -30.70 12.71
N ARG A 176 7.78 -30.89 13.45
CA ARG A 176 7.79 -31.62 14.73
C ARG A 176 8.39 -33.01 14.57
N LYS A 177 8.02 -33.73 13.51
CA LYS A 177 8.58 -35.04 13.19
C LYS A 177 10.08 -35.00 12.90
N LYS A 178 10.57 -33.98 12.17
CA LYS A 178 12.01 -33.83 11.89
C LYS A 178 12.81 -33.55 13.16
N VAL A 179 12.27 -32.68 14.04
CA VAL A 179 12.88 -32.35 15.33
C VAL A 179 13.02 -33.60 16.19
N GLU A 180 11.98 -34.43 16.26
CA GLU A 180 11.99 -35.72 16.98
C GLU A 180 13.02 -36.70 16.36
N GLU A 181 13.02 -36.88 15.04
CA GLU A 181 13.96 -37.76 14.32
C GLU A 181 15.42 -37.36 14.56
N GLN A 182 15.70 -36.07 14.72
CA GLN A 182 17.05 -35.55 14.97
C GLN A 182 17.40 -35.45 16.46
N GLN A 183 16.47 -35.80 17.34
CA GLN A 183 16.62 -35.74 18.80
C GLN A 183 17.00 -34.33 19.32
N LEU A 184 16.43 -33.29 18.70
CA LEU A 184 16.59 -31.91 19.10
C LEU A 184 15.53 -31.53 20.16
N ASP A 185 15.80 -30.47 20.92
CA ASP A 185 14.81 -29.88 21.78
C ASP A 185 13.65 -29.31 20.95
N ASP A 186 12.44 -29.74 21.26
CA ASP A 186 11.24 -29.23 20.59
C ASP A 186 10.78 -27.94 21.28
N HIS A 187 10.96 -26.81 20.61
CA HIS A 187 10.70 -25.49 21.16
C HIS A 187 9.19 -25.20 21.40
N TYR A 188 8.28 -25.94 20.75
CA TYR A 188 6.84 -25.83 21.01
C TYR A 188 6.42 -26.74 22.17
N LEU A 189 6.85 -28.00 22.18
CA LEU A 189 6.41 -28.99 23.17
C LEU A 189 7.04 -28.79 24.55
N CYS A 190 8.13 -28.05 24.66
CA CYS A 190 8.72 -27.70 25.97
C CYS A 190 7.92 -26.60 26.70
N THR A 191 6.78 -26.17 26.16
CA THR A 191 5.93 -25.09 26.71
C THR A 191 4.53 -25.62 27.02
N ASP A 192 3.70 -24.81 27.70
CA ASP A 192 2.26 -25.05 27.80
C ASP A 192 1.58 -24.67 26.47
N ILE A 193 1.74 -25.54 25.49
CA ILE A 193 1.26 -25.31 24.12
C ILE A 193 -0.27 -25.15 24.06
N ASP A 194 -1.02 -25.92 24.84
CA ASP A 194 -2.49 -25.86 24.86
C ASP A 194 -2.96 -24.48 25.32
N ARG A 195 -2.33 -23.93 26.37
CA ARG A 195 -2.64 -22.59 26.87
C ARG A 195 -2.28 -21.52 25.83
N MET A 196 -1.14 -21.66 25.16
CA MET A 196 -0.70 -20.70 24.17
C MET A 196 -1.58 -20.74 22.92
N GLU A 197 -1.99 -21.92 22.45
CA GLU A 197 -2.95 -22.04 21.35
C GLU A 197 -4.32 -21.44 21.69
N ASN A 198 -4.76 -21.56 22.95
CA ASN A 198 -5.99 -20.91 23.40
C ASN A 198 -5.88 -19.37 23.34
N ILE A 199 -4.72 -18.81 23.69
CA ILE A 199 -4.44 -17.38 23.52
C ILE A 199 -4.42 -17.04 22.03
N ALA A 200 -3.69 -17.81 21.22
CA ALA A 200 -3.54 -17.59 19.77
C ALA A 200 -4.88 -17.60 19.02
N ARG A 201 -5.87 -18.36 19.47
CA ARG A 201 -7.23 -18.33 18.89
C ARG A 201 -8.03 -17.06 19.24
N GLN A 202 -7.60 -16.27 20.21
CA GLN A 202 -8.29 -15.05 20.65
C GLN A 202 -7.66 -13.78 20.09
N VAL A 203 -6.40 -13.84 19.64
CA VAL A 203 -5.69 -12.70 19.05
C VAL A 203 -5.88 -12.66 17.53
N PRO A 204 -6.02 -11.46 16.92
CA PRO A 204 -6.46 -11.35 15.53
C PRO A 204 -5.42 -11.86 14.51
N LEU A 205 -4.12 -11.71 14.80
CA LEU A 205 -3.08 -11.96 13.79
C LEU A 205 -2.76 -13.42 13.54
N SER A 206 -3.17 -14.32 14.43
CA SER A 206 -2.98 -15.77 14.22
C SER A 206 -3.69 -16.32 12.97
N ALA A 207 -4.79 -15.68 12.56
CA ALA A 207 -5.57 -16.04 11.37
C ALA A 207 -5.22 -15.20 10.13
N MET A 208 -4.30 -14.24 10.24
CA MET A 208 -3.98 -13.30 9.17
C MET A 208 -2.71 -13.71 8.42
N GLU A 209 -2.66 -13.39 7.12
CA GLU A 209 -1.43 -13.53 6.33
C GLU A 209 -0.48 -12.37 6.61
N ARG A 210 0.69 -12.69 7.14
CA ARG A 210 1.75 -11.75 7.46
C ARG A 210 3.01 -12.07 6.64
N PRO A 211 3.79 -11.08 6.23
CA PRO A 211 3.75 -9.64 6.57
C PRO A 211 2.78 -8.79 5.74
N ALA A 212 1.97 -9.38 4.85
CA ALA A 212 1.05 -8.63 4.00
C ALA A 212 0.03 -7.79 4.80
N TRP A 213 -0.46 -8.31 5.93
CA TRP A 213 -1.34 -7.56 6.83
C TRP A 213 -0.60 -6.37 7.46
N ASP A 214 0.65 -6.58 7.94
CA ASP A 214 1.48 -5.54 8.56
C ASP A 214 1.71 -4.37 7.60
N THR A 215 2.06 -4.70 6.36
CA THR A 215 2.24 -3.72 5.28
C THR A 215 0.98 -2.88 5.09
N LYS A 216 -0.19 -3.50 4.94
CA LYS A 216 -1.47 -2.79 4.77
C LYS A 216 -1.79 -1.85 5.93
N VAL A 217 -1.54 -2.27 7.17
CA VAL A 217 -1.78 -1.41 8.34
C VAL A 217 -0.83 -0.22 8.34
N LEU A 218 0.47 -0.43 8.15
CA LEU A 218 1.44 0.65 8.09
C LEU A 218 1.13 1.63 6.97
N GLU A 219 0.74 1.15 5.82
CA GLU A 219 0.28 1.95 4.70
C GLU A 219 -0.98 2.74 5.06
N SER A 220 -1.91 2.12 5.76
CA SER A 220 -3.11 2.80 6.26
C SER A 220 -2.78 3.93 7.25
N LEU A 221 -1.61 3.90 7.87
CA LEU A 221 -1.06 4.95 8.73
C LEU A 221 -0.23 6.00 7.96
N GLY A 222 -0.19 5.91 6.63
CA GLY A 222 0.51 6.87 5.79
C GLY A 222 2.03 6.66 5.72
N VAL A 223 2.51 5.46 6.04
CA VAL A 223 3.92 5.11 5.89
C VAL A 223 4.21 4.78 4.43
N CYS A 224 5.13 5.51 3.82
CA CYS A 224 5.42 5.39 2.39
C CYS A 224 6.67 4.56 2.09
N SER A 225 7.52 4.33 3.05
CA SER A 225 8.74 3.54 2.88
C SER A 225 8.63 2.29 3.73
N ILE A 226 8.11 1.22 3.13
CA ILE A 226 7.94 -0.09 3.77
C ILE A 226 8.71 -1.11 2.95
N GLN A 227 9.53 -1.89 3.62
CA GLN A 227 10.29 -3.00 3.03
C GLN A 227 10.04 -4.25 3.85
N THR A 228 9.94 -5.38 3.20
CA THR A 228 9.79 -6.68 3.86
C THR A 228 10.92 -7.61 3.45
N ASP A 229 11.45 -8.36 4.40
CA ASP A 229 12.41 -9.43 4.15
C ASP A 229 11.89 -10.74 4.75
N SER A 230 11.39 -11.62 3.92
CA SER A 230 10.90 -12.95 4.32
C SER A 230 12.00 -13.98 4.52
N GLU A 231 13.27 -13.62 4.28
CA GLU A 231 14.43 -14.49 4.41
C GLU A 231 15.38 -14.09 5.56
N ILE A 232 15.02 -13.06 6.35
CA ILE A 232 15.84 -12.54 7.43
C ILE A 232 16.30 -13.63 8.43
N TRP A 233 15.45 -14.63 8.67
CA TRP A 233 15.74 -15.77 9.52
C TRP A 233 17.01 -16.53 9.09
N LYS A 234 17.35 -16.58 7.81
CA LYS A 234 18.57 -17.22 7.30
C LYS A 234 19.85 -16.57 7.83
N ARG A 235 19.75 -15.31 8.25
CA ARG A 235 20.88 -14.51 8.75
C ARG A 235 21.05 -14.61 10.27
N VAL A 236 19.95 -14.82 11.00
CA VAL A 236 19.93 -14.67 12.46
C VAL A 236 19.62 -15.95 13.23
N TRP A 237 19.00 -16.96 12.60
CA TRP A 237 18.65 -18.22 13.26
C TRP A 237 19.81 -19.22 13.24
N SER A 238 19.95 -19.97 14.34
CA SER A 238 20.75 -21.17 14.43
C SER A 238 20.22 -22.31 13.54
N GLU A 239 20.99 -23.36 13.35
CA GLU A 239 20.52 -24.54 12.62
C GLU A 239 19.36 -25.24 13.34
N GLU A 240 19.37 -25.24 14.68
CA GLU A 240 18.29 -25.81 15.49
C GLU A 240 16.98 -25.02 15.33
N GLU A 241 17.03 -23.69 15.36
CA GLU A 241 15.85 -22.85 15.12
C GLU A 241 15.30 -23.00 13.70
N ARG A 242 16.17 -23.12 12.70
CA ARG A 242 15.76 -23.36 11.30
C ARG A 242 15.00 -24.67 11.13
N LEU A 243 15.32 -25.68 11.94
CA LEU A 243 14.59 -26.95 11.93
C LEU A 243 13.28 -26.88 12.72
N ASN A 244 13.31 -26.21 13.88
CA ASN A 244 12.14 -26.02 14.72
C ASN A 244 11.03 -25.19 14.07
N TYR A 245 11.42 -24.19 13.26
CA TYR A 245 10.52 -23.15 12.74
C TYR A 245 10.49 -23.07 11.22
N ALA A 246 10.82 -24.16 10.50
CA ALA A 246 10.86 -24.16 9.04
C ALA A 246 9.51 -23.79 8.40
N SER A 247 8.39 -24.21 9.01
CA SER A 247 7.03 -23.88 8.58
C SER A 247 6.55 -22.46 8.97
N THR A 248 7.27 -21.81 9.88
CA THR A 248 6.92 -20.47 10.37
C THR A 248 8.15 -19.54 10.30
N PRO A 249 8.72 -19.31 9.10
CA PRO A 249 9.92 -18.51 8.94
C PRO A 249 9.69 -17.07 9.39
N MET A 250 10.69 -16.52 10.11
CA MET A 250 10.66 -15.12 10.55
C MET A 250 10.80 -14.18 9.35
N PHE A 251 10.05 -13.13 9.35
CA PHE A 251 10.18 -11.99 8.43
C PHE A 251 10.56 -10.72 9.19
N LEU A 252 11.12 -9.76 8.46
CA LEU A 252 11.30 -8.38 8.88
C LEU A 252 10.31 -7.49 8.13
N VAL A 253 9.63 -6.61 8.86
CA VAL A 253 8.96 -5.43 8.30
C VAL A 253 9.76 -4.20 8.74
N ARG A 254 10.34 -3.47 7.79
CA ARG A 254 10.99 -2.19 7.99
C ARG A 254 10.09 -1.08 7.49
N ALA A 255 9.80 -0.11 8.32
CA ALA A 255 9.01 1.05 7.95
C ALA A 255 9.72 2.33 8.37
N GLU A 256 9.77 3.34 7.51
CA GLU A 256 10.41 4.61 7.78
C GLU A 256 9.38 5.73 7.88
N LYS A 257 9.40 6.46 9.00
CA LYS A 257 8.56 7.64 9.16
C LYS A 257 9.12 8.78 8.32
N SER A 258 8.27 9.40 7.48
CA SER A 258 8.72 10.51 6.62
C SER A 258 9.48 11.58 7.40
N ALA A 259 10.61 12.02 6.87
CA ALA A 259 11.43 13.08 7.45
C ALA A 259 10.75 14.46 7.41
N GLU A 260 9.83 14.68 6.47
CA GLU A 260 9.07 15.91 6.38
C GLU A 260 7.68 15.73 6.99
N GLN A 261 7.45 16.40 8.12
CA GLN A 261 6.27 16.19 8.95
C GLN A 261 5.05 17.00 8.54
N SER A 262 5.27 18.21 8.13
CA SER A 262 4.18 19.11 7.77
C SER A 262 4.67 20.22 6.84
N PHE A 263 3.76 20.75 6.06
CA PHE A 263 3.98 21.94 5.25
C PHE A 263 2.70 22.77 5.26
N GLN A 264 2.84 24.07 4.98
CA GLN A 264 1.70 24.98 4.93
C GLN A 264 1.18 25.09 3.50
N LEU A 265 -0.15 24.96 3.36
CA LEU A 265 -0.88 25.24 2.14
C LEU A 265 -1.94 26.30 2.47
N GLY A 266 -1.65 27.56 2.19
CA GLY A 266 -2.49 28.63 2.67
C GLY A 266 -2.58 28.62 4.19
N ASP A 267 -3.79 28.59 4.74
CA ASP A 267 -4.05 28.55 6.18
C ASP A 267 -4.05 27.12 6.76
N VAL A 268 -3.73 26.12 5.96
CA VAL A 268 -3.85 24.72 6.35
C VAL A 268 -2.48 24.08 6.55
N THR A 269 -2.32 23.39 7.68
CA THR A 269 -1.15 22.55 7.97
C THR A 269 -1.44 21.12 7.53
N VAL A 270 -0.63 20.61 6.61
CA VAL A 270 -0.70 19.21 6.15
C VAL A 270 0.45 18.44 6.76
N ARG A 271 0.16 17.31 7.40
CA ARG A 271 1.18 16.43 7.96
C ARG A 271 1.45 15.25 7.04
N ARG A 272 2.71 15.01 6.74
CA ARG A 272 3.12 13.79 6.06
C ARG A 272 2.98 12.59 6.97
N GLY A 273 2.57 11.47 6.40
CA GLY A 273 2.40 10.23 7.16
C GLY A 273 1.04 10.06 7.84
N GLU A 274 0.27 11.12 7.99
CA GLU A 274 -1.16 10.97 8.24
C GLU A 274 -1.82 10.63 6.90
N LYS A 275 -2.69 9.61 6.90
CA LYS A 275 -3.56 9.35 5.76
C LYS A 275 -4.09 10.69 5.30
N TYR A 276 -3.69 11.14 4.15
CA TYR A 276 -4.14 12.30 3.41
C TYR A 276 -5.35 12.97 4.03
N GLN A 277 -5.20 13.59 5.18
CA GLN A 277 -6.28 14.36 5.73
C GLN A 277 -6.30 15.67 4.98
N ALA A 278 -7.27 15.78 4.10
CA ALA A 278 -7.71 17.07 3.72
C ALA A 278 -8.14 17.78 4.98
N ALA A 279 -7.50 18.86 5.28
CA ALA A 279 -8.02 19.78 6.24
C ALA A 279 -9.07 20.67 5.55
N SER A 280 -10.02 20.07 4.84
CA SER A 280 -11.26 20.73 4.50
C SER A 280 -12.28 20.42 5.57
N GLU A 281 -13.20 21.35 5.80
CA GLU A 281 -14.30 21.18 6.77
C GLU A 281 -15.14 19.92 6.54
N ASP A 282 -15.05 19.32 5.36
CA ASP A 282 -15.77 18.12 4.94
C ASP A 282 -14.95 16.82 5.06
N GLY A 283 -13.70 16.89 5.52
CA GLY A 283 -12.86 15.71 5.79
C GLY A 283 -12.43 14.92 4.56
N LEU A 284 -12.46 15.51 3.38
CA LEU A 284 -12.15 14.83 2.13
C LEU A 284 -10.66 14.67 1.87
N TRP A 285 -10.29 13.60 1.20
CA TRP A 285 -8.94 13.19 0.86
C TRP A 285 -8.57 13.63 -0.55
N TYR A 286 -7.40 14.24 -0.70
CA TYR A 286 -6.93 14.70 -2.00
C TYR A 286 -5.46 14.41 -2.20
N PRO A 287 -5.10 13.69 -3.24
CA PRO A 287 -3.72 13.47 -3.61
C PRO A 287 -3.09 14.72 -4.23
N ALA A 288 -1.82 14.94 -3.99
CA ALA A 288 -1.03 15.96 -4.68
C ALA A 288 -0.54 15.47 -6.02
N ALA A 289 -0.53 16.33 -6.98
CA ALA A 289 0.03 16.03 -8.29
C ALA A 289 1.57 15.95 -8.25
N LYS A 290 2.23 16.95 -7.67
CA LYS A 290 3.69 16.98 -7.47
C LYS A 290 4.07 17.66 -6.16
N PRO A 291 5.27 17.34 -5.62
CA PRO A 291 5.88 18.21 -4.61
C PRO A 291 6.09 19.60 -5.19
N GLY A 292 5.44 20.63 -4.61
CA GLY A 292 5.54 22.01 -5.07
C GLY A 292 4.35 22.53 -5.84
N ASP A 293 3.44 21.67 -6.28
CA ASP A 293 2.21 22.13 -6.91
C ASP A 293 1.33 22.86 -5.90
N MET A 294 0.92 24.06 -6.25
CA MET A 294 -0.01 24.83 -5.41
C MET A 294 -1.41 24.29 -5.56
N VAL A 295 -2.00 23.98 -4.43
CA VAL A 295 -3.45 23.81 -4.37
C VAL A 295 -4.07 25.18 -4.34
N THR A 296 -5.05 25.40 -5.21
CA THR A 296 -5.76 26.66 -5.29
C THR A 296 -6.46 27.02 -3.97
N GLU A 297 -6.49 28.30 -3.61
CA GLU A 297 -7.22 28.80 -2.46
C GLU A 297 -8.66 28.28 -2.44
N GLY A 298 -9.02 27.59 -1.34
CA GLY A 298 -10.35 27.04 -1.15
C GLY A 298 -10.59 25.67 -1.79
N GLY A 299 -9.57 25.06 -2.37
CA GLY A 299 -9.60 23.66 -2.76
C GLY A 299 -9.31 22.74 -1.59
N PRO A 300 -9.62 21.48 -1.75
CA PRO A 300 -9.27 20.48 -0.78
C PRO A 300 -7.76 20.32 -0.71
N VAL A 301 -7.30 20.20 0.47
CA VAL A 301 -5.89 20.08 0.72
C VAL A 301 -5.38 18.74 0.34
N VAL A 302 -4.34 18.81 -0.30
CA VAL A 302 -3.69 17.74 -0.94
C VAL A 302 -2.60 17.22 -0.06
N ALA A 303 -2.61 15.98 0.17
CA ALA A 303 -1.46 15.32 0.70
C ALA A 303 -0.36 15.38 -0.32
N TYR A 304 0.62 16.12 0.08
CA TYR A 304 1.73 16.39 -0.71
C TYR A 304 2.64 15.23 -0.77
N GLY A 305 2.96 14.90 -1.74
CA GLY A 305 4.00 14.10 -1.73
C GLY A 305 4.11 13.10 -2.65
N ARG A 306 5.16 12.67 -2.77
CA ARG A 306 5.44 11.46 -3.42
C ARG A 306 4.33 10.50 -3.13
N ILE A 307 3.85 9.96 -4.23
CA ILE A 307 3.22 8.70 -4.35
C ILE A 307 3.21 8.03 -3.03
N VAL A 308 2.09 7.84 -2.58
CA VAL A 308 1.87 7.14 -1.39
C VAL A 308 2.24 5.70 -1.51
N ARG A 309 2.36 5.23 -2.70
CA ARG A 309 2.94 3.95 -3.10
C ARG A 309 3.41 4.04 -4.52
N GLU A 310 4.53 3.46 -4.80
CA GLU A 310 4.63 2.71 -6.03
C GLU A 310 3.60 1.58 -5.88
N PRO A 311 2.60 1.49 -6.76
CA PRO A 311 1.63 0.41 -6.70
C PRO A 311 2.42 -0.90 -6.70
N GLU A 312 2.11 -1.83 -5.80
CA GLU A 312 2.65 -3.18 -5.91
C GLU A 312 2.12 -3.78 -7.22
N TYR A 313 3.00 -3.83 -8.18
CA TYR A 313 2.70 -4.45 -9.45
C TYR A 313 2.79 -5.96 -9.28
N ASP A 314 1.68 -6.66 -9.47
CA ASP A 314 1.83 -8.05 -9.90
C ASP A 314 2.54 -8.06 -11.27
N ASP A 315 3.14 -9.17 -11.69
CA ASP A 315 3.87 -9.30 -12.96
C ASP A 315 3.10 -8.74 -14.18
N ARG A 316 1.77 -8.63 -14.10
CA ARG A 316 0.89 -8.09 -15.15
C ARG A 316 0.82 -6.57 -15.13
N LYS A 317 0.72 -5.98 -13.95
CA LYS A 317 0.74 -4.52 -13.82
C LYS A 317 2.11 -3.95 -14.21
N GLU A 318 3.20 -4.61 -13.83
CA GLU A 318 4.56 -4.25 -14.31
C GLU A 318 4.65 -4.26 -15.84
N GLN A 319 4.12 -5.29 -16.49
CA GLN A 319 4.08 -5.36 -17.95
C GLN A 319 3.24 -4.23 -18.57
N ILE A 320 2.11 -3.89 -17.96
CA ILE A 320 1.23 -2.80 -18.42
C ILE A 320 1.94 -1.45 -18.28
N VAL A 321 2.55 -1.18 -17.10
CA VAL A 321 3.32 0.06 -16.88
C VAL A 321 4.45 0.17 -17.89
N HIS A 322 5.29 -0.85 -18.01
CA HIS A 322 6.41 -0.84 -18.95
C HIS A 322 5.99 -0.65 -20.41
N TYR A 323 4.85 -1.20 -20.82
CA TYR A 323 4.27 -0.94 -22.14
C TYR A 323 3.89 0.53 -22.32
N TRP A 324 3.22 1.15 -21.33
CA TRP A 324 2.79 2.53 -21.40
C TRP A 324 3.93 3.54 -21.20
N GLU A 325 4.96 3.21 -20.41
CA GLU A 325 6.22 3.98 -20.34
C GLU A 325 6.82 4.18 -21.74
N LYS A 326 7.02 3.08 -22.47
CA LYS A 326 7.55 3.12 -23.86
C LYS A 326 6.68 3.94 -24.81
N ARG A 327 5.39 4.08 -24.50
CA ARG A 327 4.42 4.80 -25.33
C ARG A 327 4.23 6.26 -24.92
N SER A 328 4.75 6.68 -23.76
CA SER A 328 4.42 7.95 -23.11
C SER A 328 4.71 9.16 -23.97
N GLU A 329 5.88 9.25 -24.60
CA GLU A 329 6.28 10.39 -25.45
C GLU A 329 5.36 10.52 -26.68
N ASN A 330 5.13 9.44 -27.40
CA ASN A 330 4.23 9.44 -28.56
C ASN A 330 2.79 9.76 -28.14
N PHE A 331 2.39 9.36 -26.95
CA PHE A 331 1.06 9.59 -26.42
C PHE A 331 0.84 11.06 -26.04
N LEU A 332 1.86 11.72 -25.48
CA LEU A 332 1.85 13.16 -25.19
C LEU A 332 1.60 13.96 -26.48
N GLU A 333 2.39 13.73 -27.52
CA GLU A 333 2.21 14.41 -28.82
C GLU A 333 0.81 14.19 -29.40
N GLN A 334 0.31 12.98 -29.32
CA GLN A 334 -1.04 12.66 -29.78
C GLN A 334 -2.12 13.43 -29.00
N ARG A 335 -2.00 13.52 -27.65
CA ARG A 335 -2.96 14.26 -26.82
C ARG A 335 -2.89 15.75 -27.05
N ARG A 336 -1.67 16.31 -27.24
CA ARG A 336 -1.48 17.72 -27.61
C ARG A 336 -2.19 18.04 -28.94
N SER A 337 -2.01 17.22 -29.95
CA SER A 337 -2.68 17.38 -31.23
C SER A 337 -4.19 17.21 -31.13
N GLU A 338 -4.68 16.27 -30.33
CA GLU A 338 -6.10 16.00 -30.10
C GLU A 338 -6.82 17.16 -29.41
N LEU A 339 -6.16 17.82 -28.42
CA LEU A 339 -6.69 19.01 -27.74
C LEU A 339 -6.86 20.20 -28.71
N ALA A 340 -5.95 20.36 -29.65
CA ALA A 340 -6.03 21.41 -30.67
C ALA A 340 -7.06 21.10 -31.79
N ASN A 341 -7.55 19.87 -31.88
CA ASN A 341 -8.44 19.41 -32.94
C ASN A 341 -9.93 19.58 -32.57
N PRO A 342 -10.84 19.81 -33.55
CA PRO A 342 -12.28 19.83 -33.30
C PRO A 342 -12.85 18.59 -32.58
N ILE A 343 -12.15 17.47 -32.57
CA ILE A 343 -12.53 16.26 -31.84
C ILE A 343 -12.66 16.52 -30.32
N ALA A 344 -11.85 17.41 -29.75
CA ALA A 344 -11.95 17.82 -28.36
C ALA A 344 -13.35 18.37 -28.01
N LYS A 345 -13.88 19.23 -28.87
CA LYS A 345 -15.24 19.78 -28.70
C LYS A 345 -16.32 18.71 -28.85
N ARG A 346 -16.11 17.69 -29.70
CA ARG A 346 -17.04 16.58 -29.84
C ARG A 346 -17.08 15.74 -28.56
N TRP A 347 -15.92 15.47 -27.96
CA TRP A 347 -15.83 14.78 -26.69
C TRP A 347 -16.53 15.55 -25.57
N MET A 348 -16.26 16.85 -25.42
CA MET A 348 -16.93 17.66 -24.40
C MET A 348 -18.45 17.60 -24.54
N LYS A 349 -18.97 17.75 -25.76
CA LYS A 349 -20.42 17.66 -26.02
C LYS A 349 -21.03 16.30 -25.62
N GLU A 350 -20.31 15.20 -25.78
CA GLU A 350 -20.79 13.87 -25.35
C GLU A 350 -20.73 13.71 -23.81
N ILE A 351 -19.74 14.30 -23.16
CA ILE A 351 -19.61 14.30 -21.70
C ILE A 351 -20.70 15.17 -21.07
N GLU A 352 -20.86 16.41 -21.53
CA GLU A 352 -21.85 17.38 -21.01
C GLU A 352 -23.31 16.87 -21.04
N LYS A 353 -23.64 16.00 -21.98
CA LYS A 353 -24.98 15.38 -22.04
C LYS A 353 -25.28 14.46 -20.86
N GLN A 354 -24.26 13.99 -20.18
CA GLN A 354 -24.35 12.89 -19.23
C GLN A 354 -23.98 13.29 -17.79
N ILE A 355 -23.30 14.43 -17.61
CA ILE A 355 -22.93 14.94 -16.28
C ILE A 355 -23.95 15.97 -15.79
N PRO A 356 -24.07 16.18 -14.46
CA PRO A 356 -24.93 17.23 -13.90
C PRO A 356 -24.54 18.63 -14.39
N ALA A 357 -25.51 19.37 -14.92
CA ALA A 357 -25.30 20.72 -15.43
C ALA A 357 -25.42 21.81 -14.35
N GLY A 358 -24.81 22.97 -14.60
CA GLY A 358 -25.11 24.21 -13.87
C GLY A 358 -24.35 24.38 -12.54
N ARG A 359 -23.41 23.53 -12.21
CA ARG A 359 -22.51 23.68 -11.04
C ARG A 359 -21.11 23.17 -11.31
N ARG A 360 -20.14 23.63 -10.54
CA ARG A 360 -18.80 23.05 -10.50
C ARG A 360 -18.89 21.64 -9.91
N LEU A 361 -18.26 20.68 -10.56
CA LEU A 361 -18.25 19.27 -10.18
C LEU A 361 -16.85 18.87 -9.72
N LYS A 362 -16.75 17.92 -8.78
CA LYS A 362 -15.54 17.18 -8.47
C LYS A 362 -15.49 15.93 -9.33
N ILE A 363 -14.49 15.81 -10.15
CA ILE A 363 -14.39 14.76 -11.18
C ILE A 363 -13.09 13.99 -11.00
N LEU A 364 -13.19 12.67 -11.01
CA LEU A 364 -12.05 11.75 -11.07
C LEU A 364 -11.92 11.19 -12.48
N ASP A 365 -10.81 11.47 -13.15
CA ASP A 365 -10.42 10.91 -14.44
C ASP A 365 -9.49 9.70 -14.19
N VAL A 366 -10.02 8.49 -14.36
CA VAL A 366 -9.31 7.25 -14.04
C VAL A 366 -8.61 6.70 -15.26
N GLY A 367 -7.30 6.46 -15.16
CA GLY A 367 -6.46 6.14 -16.30
C GLY A 367 -6.35 7.35 -17.24
N CYS A 368 -6.05 8.51 -16.67
CA CYS A 368 -6.07 9.78 -17.39
C CYS A 368 -5.03 9.88 -18.52
N GLY A 369 -4.00 9.00 -18.51
CA GLY A 369 -2.88 9.08 -19.44
C GLY A 369 -2.22 10.45 -19.37
N ALA A 370 -2.02 11.10 -20.52
CA ALA A 370 -1.49 12.47 -20.59
C ALA A 370 -2.58 13.56 -20.37
N GLY A 371 -3.66 13.27 -19.65
CA GLY A 371 -4.58 14.26 -19.08
C GLY A 371 -5.63 14.86 -20.04
N PHE A 372 -5.94 14.23 -21.17
CA PHE A 372 -6.83 14.80 -22.16
C PHE A 372 -8.22 15.18 -21.63
N PHE A 373 -8.93 14.28 -20.93
CA PHE A 373 -10.23 14.59 -20.35
C PHE A 373 -10.11 15.50 -19.15
N SER A 374 -9.07 15.29 -18.33
CA SER A 374 -8.80 16.16 -17.17
C SER A 374 -8.68 17.61 -17.59
N ILE A 375 -7.89 17.91 -18.63
CA ILE A 375 -7.68 19.26 -19.16
C ILE A 375 -8.97 19.84 -19.75
N LEU A 376 -9.72 19.08 -20.52
CA LEU A 376 -10.99 19.56 -21.10
C LEU A 376 -11.97 19.96 -20.01
N LEU A 377 -12.15 19.12 -18.99
CA LEU A 377 -13.10 19.33 -17.91
C LEU A 377 -12.68 20.48 -16.98
N ALA A 378 -11.38 20.63 -16.72
CA ALA A 378 -10.88 21.76 -15.95
C ALA A 378 -11.08 23.10 -16.67
N LYS A 379 -10.90 23.14 -17.99
CA LYS A 379 -11.21 24.34 -18.80
C LYS A 379 -12.68 24.75 -18.77
N GLU A 380 -13.60 23.81 -18.51
CA GLU A 380 -15.03 24.10 -18.27
C GLU A 380 -15.31 24.49 -16.80
N GLY A 381 -14.26 24.64 -15.97
CA GLY A 381 -14.36 25.14 -14.59
C GLY A 381 -14.66 24.07 -13.55
N HIS A 382 -14.53 22.80 -13.89
CA HIS A 382 -14.67 21.70 -12.93
C HIS A 382 -13.39 21.50 -12.11
N GLU A 383 -13.50 20.85 -10.97
CA GLU A 383 -12.39 20.42 -10.12
C GLU A 383 -12.01 18.99 -10.50
N VAL A 384 -10.83 18.80 -11.09
CA VAL A 384 -10.48 17.55 -11.75
C VAL A 384 -9.24 16.92 -11.15
N PHE A 385 -9.36 15.63 -10.84
CA PHE A 385 -8.27 14.76 -10.40
C PHE A 385 -8.06 13.68 -11.45
N GLY A 386 -6.85 13.64 -12.01
CA GLY A 386 -6.42 12.60 -12.93
C GLY A 386 -5.51 11.60 -12.23
N ILE A 387 -5.79 10.32 -12.38
CA ILE A 387 -4.92 9.24 -11.90
C ILE A 387 -4.52 8.31 -13.02
N ASP A 388 -3.27 7.90 -13.03
CA ASP A 388 -2.74 6.88 -13.93
C ASP A 388 -1.68 6.05 -13.21
N LEU A 389 -1.52 4.80 -13.62
CA LEU A 389 -0.58 3.88 -13.01
C LEU A 389 0.87 4.18 -13.43
N THR A 390 1.06 4.84 -14.58
CA THR A 390 2.35 5.07 -15.23
C THR A 390 2.90 6.45 -14.85
N PRO A 391 4.05 6.55 -14.13
CA PRO A 391 4.65 7.82 -13.74
C PRO A 391 4.86 8.80 -14.89
N GLU A 392 5.39 8.33 -16.02
CA GLU A 392 5.65 9.15 -17.22
C GLU A 392 4.37 9.71 -17.83
N MET A 393 3.25 8.98 -17.72
CA MET A 393 1.94 9.50 -18.16
C MET A 393 1.50 10.67 -17.28
N ILE A 394 1.70 10.59 -15.99
CA ILE A 394 1.38 11.66 -15.05
C ILE A 394 2.29 12.88 -15.27
N GLU A 395 3.59 12.69 -15.50
CA GLU A 395 4.50 13.78 -15.86
C GLU A 395 4.04 14.49 -17.14
N ASN A 396 3.67 13.73 -18.15
CA ASN A 396 3.13 14.25 -19.39
C ASN A 396 1.80 14.99 -19.21
N ALA A 397 0.92 14.49 -18.33
CA ALA A 397 -0.35 15.14 -18.03
C ALA A 397 -0.18 16.49 -17.35
N ILE A 398 0.78 16.57 -16.43
CA ILE A 398 1.14 17.83 -15.75
C ILE A 398 1.72 18.83 -16.74
N GLN A 399 2.68 18.40 -17.56
CA GLN A 399 3.26 19.24 -18.58
C GLN A 399 2.18 19.80 -19.54
N LEU A 400 1.29 18.94 -20.02
CA LEU A 400 0.25 19.34 -20.96
C LEU A 400 -0.81 20.25 -20.32
N ALA A 401 -1.13 20.05 -19.04
CA ALA A 401 -2.02 20.94 -18.31
C ALA A 401 -1.41 22.33 -18.09
N GLU A 402 -0.10 22.41 -17.82
CA GLU A 402 0.63 23.68 -17.75
C GLU A 402 0.62 24.41 -19.11
N GLU A 403 0.91 23.71 -20.21
CA GLU A 403 0.88 24.26 -21.56
C GLU A 403 -0.52 24.81 -21.92
N GLU A 404 -1.58 24.13 -21.48
CA GLU A 404 -2.97 24.45 -21.75
C GLU A 404 -3.59 25.42 -20.71
N ASN A 405 -2.84 25.84 -19.67
CA ASN A 405 -3.29 26.63 -18.52
C ASN A 405 -4.55 26.03 -17.86
N ALA A 406 -4.57 24.73 -17.69
CA ALA A 406 -5.66 23.99 -17.06
C ALA A 406 -5.31 23.64 -15.61
N ASP A 407 -6.19 23.97 -14.67
CA ASP A 407 -6.02 23.73 -13.25
C ASP A 407 -6.49 22.29 -12.91
N CYS A 408 -5.59 21.32 -13.01
CA CYS A 408 -5.83 19.90 -12.74
C CYS A 408 -4.86 19.37 -11.70
N CYS A 409 -5.33 18.46 -10.86
CA CYS A 409 -4.47 17.65 -9.99
C CYS A 409 -4.22 16.29 -10.60
N PHE A 410 -2.94 15.85 -10.63
CA PHE A 410 -2.59 14.54 -11.17
C PHE A 410 -1.77 13.72 -10.17
N GLN A 411 -1.98 12.40 -10.16
CA GLN A 411 -1.23 11.50 -9.31
C GLN A 411 -1.04 10.11 -9.92
N VAL A 412 0.14 9.53 -9.68
CA VAL A 412 0.36 8.10 -9.94
C VAL A 412 -0.44 7.29 -8.93
N MET A 413 -1.41 6.52 -9.45
CA MET A 413 -2.31 5.74 -8.59
C MET A 413 -2.93 4.60 -9.39
N ASP A 414 -3.17 3.47 -8.69
CA ASP A 414 -3.83 2.31 -9.27
C ASP A 414 -5.32 2.56 -9.46
N ALA A 415 -5.79 2.42 -10.69
CA ALA A 415 -7.21 2.54 -11.05
C ALA A 415 -8.10 1.48 -10.36
N GLU A 416 -7.53 0.32 -10.00
CA GLU A 416 -8.24 -0.74 -9.29
C GLU A 416 -8.33 -0.46 -7.78
N ASN A 417 -7.48 0.42 -7.24
CA ASN A 417 -7.46 0.77 -5.82
C ASN A 417 -7.27 2.29 -5.62
N PRO A 418 -8.23 3.11 -6.07
CA PRO A 418 -8.13 4.56 -5.90
C PRO A 418 -8.24 4.92 -4.41
N MET A 419 -7.18 5.55 -3.88
CA MET A 419 -7.06 5.87 -2.45
C MET A 419 -7.82 7.16 -2.09
N PHE A 420 -9.09 7.22 -2.44
CA PHE A 420 -10.00 8.30 -2.05
C PHE A 420 -11.04 7.78 -1.07
N ALA A 421 -11.55 8.68 -0.22
CA ALA A 421 -12.67 8.37 0.65
C ALA A 421 -13.94 8.03 -0.15
N ASP A 422 -14.85 7.32 0.49
CA ASP A 422 -16.19 7.06 -0.05
C ASP A 422 -16.88 8.37 -0.37
N GLU A 423 -17.71 8.37 -1.41
CA GLU A 423 -18.58 9.51 -1.76
C GLU A 423 -17.84 10.85 -1.97
N THR A 424 -16.63 10.80 -2.52
CA THR A 424 -15.80 11.99 -2.75
C THR A 424 -16.18 12.73 -4.03
N PHE A 425 -16.50 12.02 -5.12
CA PHE A 425 -16.64 12.59 -6.46
C PHE A 425 -18.09 12.67 -6.93
N ASP A 426 -18.40 13.73 -7.67
CA ASP A 426 -19.67 13.87 -8.37
C ASP A 426 -19.70 13.03 -9.66
N VAL A 427 -18.52 12.88 -10.29
CA VAL A 427 -18.34 12.13 -11.54
C VAL A 427 -17.03 11.34 -11.47
N VAL A 428 -17.08 10.10 -11.90
CA VAL A 428 -15.91 9.30 -12.27
C VAL A 428 -15.95 9.09 -13.77
N ILE A 429 -14.87 9.42 -14.46
CA ILE A 429 -14.77 9.28 -15.91
C ILE A 429 -13.57 8.44 -16.29
N SER A 430 -13.71 7.64 -17.34
CA SER A 430 -12.63 6.81 -17.88
C SER A 430 -12.71 6.72 -19.39
N ARG A 431 -11.55 6.67 -20.05
CA ARG A 431 -11.48 6.49 -21.52
C ARG A 431 -10.42 5.49 -21.91
N ASN A 432 -10.83 4.40 -22.58
CA ASN A 432 -9.95 3.36 -23.08
C ASN A 432 -9.06 2.72 -22.01
N LEU A 433 -9.56 2.60 -20.80
CA LEU A 433 -8.82 2.04 -19.67
C LEU A 433 -9.25 0.62 -19.32
N THR A 434 -10.57 0.39 -19.21
CA THR A 434 -11.09 -0.84 -18.57
C THR A 434 -10.58 -2.13 -19.23
N TRP A 435 -10.31 -2.07 -20.52
CA TRP A 435 -9.77 -3.21 -21.27
C TRP A 435 -8.33 -3.60 -20.85
N THR A 436 -7.61 -2.74 -20.15
CA THR A 436 -6.24 -2.97 -19.65
C THR A 436 -6.20 -3.46 -18.22
N LEU A 437 -7.33 -3.50 -17.51
CA LEU A 437 -7.35 -3.80 -16.08
C LEU A 437 -7.29 -5.31 -15.81
N PRO A 438 -6.37 -5.78 -14.97
CA PRO A 438 -6.33 -7.15 -14.47
C PRO A 438 -7.61 -7.57 -13.74
N ASN A 439 -8.19 -6.68 -12.94
CA ASN A 439 -9.43 -6.90 -12.18
C ASN A 439 -10.46 -5.78 -12.37
N ALA A 440 -11.03 -5.70 -13.56
CA ALA A 440 -12.02 -4.68 -13.91
C ALA A 440 -13.29 -4.71 -13.04
N GLU A 441 -13.66 -5.87 -12.51
CA GLU A 441 -14.80 -6.02 -11.58
C GLU A 441 -14.56 -5.27 -10.27
N HIS A 442 -13.39 -5.47 -9.68
CA HIS A 442 -12.98 -4.74 -8.48
C HIS A 442 -12.86 -3.23 -8.74
N ALA A 443 -12.28 -2.85 -9.87
CA ALA A 443 -12.16 -1.44 -10.25
C ALA A 443 -13.52 -0.75 -10.32
N TYR A 444 -14.53 -1.37 -10.94
CA TYR A 444 -15.88 -0.82 -10.95
C TYR A 444 -16.48 -0.65 -9.56
N GLY A 445 -16.25 -1.62 -8.65
CA GLY A 445 -16.66 -1.50 -7.25
C GLY A 445 -16.05 -0.29 -6.56
N GLU A 446 -14.76 -0.09 -6.73
CA GLU A 446 -14.03 1.04 -6.17
C GLU A 446 -14.44 2.39 -6.79
N TRP A 447 -14.69 2.43 -8.10
CA TRP A 447 -15.20 3.65 -8.76
C TRP A 447 -16.60 4.01 -8.26
N MET A 448 -17.45 3.02 -8.05
CA MET A 448 -18.76 3.25 -7.44
C MET A 448 -18.65 3.63 -5.96
N ARG A 449 -17.67 3.12 -5.21
CA ARG A 449 -17.42 3.51 -3.81
C ARG A 449 -17.09 4.99 -3.69
N VAL A 450 -16.15 5.48 -4.49
CA VAL A 450 -15.69 6.89 -4.43
C VAL A 450 -16.68 7.88 -5.01
N LEU A 451 -17.68 7.43 -5.76
CA LEU A 451 -18.78 8.28 -6.23
C LEU A 451 -19.73 8.62 -5.09
N LYS A 452 -20.22 9.84 -5.05
CA LYS A 452 -21.34 10.25 -4.19
C LYS A 452 -22.63 9.56 -4.60
N THR A 453 -23.56 9.39 -3.66
CA THR A 453 -24.94 9.00 -3.99
C THR A 453 -25.52 9.98 -5.01
N GLY A 454 -26.10 9.47 -6.10
CA GLY A 454 -26.53 10.26 -7.27
C GLY A 454 -25.40 10.71 -8.20
N GLY A 455 -24.14 10.36 -7.88
CA GLY A 455 -22.98 10.61 -8.75
C GLY A 455 -22.98 9.74 -9.99
N VAL A 456 -22.22 10.13 -11.00
CA VAL A 456 -22.23 9.54 -12.33
C VAL A 456 -20.90 8.91 -12.70
N LEU A 457 -20.90 7.63 -13.08
CA LEU A 457 -19.79 6.97 -13.74
C LEU A 457 -19.95 7.06 -15.26
N LEU A 458 -18.93 7.57 -15.94
CA LEU A 458 -18.84 7.57 -17.40
C LEU A 458 -17.64 6.73 -17.85
N ASN A 459 -17.92 5.62 -18.51
CA ASN A 459 -16.87 4.81 -19.14
C ASN A 459 -17.01 4.81 -20.66
N PHE A 460 -15.99 5.32 -21.35
CA PHE A 460 -15.85 5.34 -22.80
C PHE A 460 -14.81 4.33 -23.22
N ASP A 461 -15.24 3.20 -23.80
CA ASP A 461 -14.33 2.10 -24.12
C ASP A 461 -14.75 1.34 -25.38
N ALA A 462 -14.01 0.31 -25.73
CA ALA A 462 -14.32 -0.60 -26.81
C ALA A 462 -13.98 -2.06 -26.42
N ASN A 463 -14.46 -3.02 -27.21
CA ASN A 463 -14.19 -4.43 -26.95
C ASN A 463 -12.86 -4.88 -27.57
N TYR A 464 -11.77 -4.22 -27.20
CA TYR A 464 -10.43 -4.44 -27.76
C TYR A 464 -9.93 -5.90 -27.66
N GLY A 465 -10.43 -6.67 -26.71
CA GLY A 465 -10.00 -8.06 -26.49
C GLY A 465 -10.51 -9.06 -27.53
N LYS A 466 -11.56 -8.72 -28.27
CA LYS A 466 -12.21 -9.62 -29.26
C LYS A 466 -11.99 -9.25 -30.73
N GLU A 467 -11.44 -8.09 -30.96
CA GLU A 467 -11.15 -7.66 -32.32
C GLU A 467 -9.75 -8.13 -32.69
N ASP A 468 -9.68 -8.98 -33.71
CA ASP A 468 -8.42 -9.25 -34.39
C ASP A 468 -7.88 -7.93 -34.94
N VAL A 469 -6.56 -7.83 -35.02
CA VAL A 469 -5.76 -6.67 -35.44
C VAL A 469 -6.59 -5.69 -36.31
N ALA A 470 -6.83 -4.50 -35.78
CA ALA A 470 -7.71 -3.48 -36.36
C ALA A 470 -7.55 -3.41 -37.86
N ASP A 471 -8.66 -3.40 -38.60
CA ASP A 471 -8.64 -3.21 -40.08
C ASP A 471 -8.01 -1.85 -40.39
N THR A 472 -6.71 -1.87 -40.65
CA THR A 472 -5.89 -0.68 -40.92
C THR A 472 -6.10 -0.13 -42.35
N LYS A 473 -6.97 -0.78 -43.15
CA LYS A 473 -7.23 -0.34 -44.51
C LYS A 473 -7.90 1.03 -44.55
N GLY A 474 -7.21 1.95 -45.20
CA GLY A 474 -7.68 3.33 -45.39
C GLY A 474 -7.45 4.27 -44.23
N LEU A 475 -6.60 3.88 -43.25
CA LEU A 475 -6.05 4.81 -42.25
C LEU A 475 -4.94 5.64 -42.90
N PRO A 476 -4.80 6.94 -42.53
CA PRO A 476 -3.72 7.78 -43.03
C PRO A 476 -2.36 7.33 -42.46
N GLU A 477 -1.25 7.59 -43.15
CA GLU A 477 0.11 7.25 -42.71
C GLU A 477 0.46 7.91 -41.38
N ALA A 478 -0.14 9.05 -41.07
CA ALA A 478 0.04 9.76 -39.79
C ALA A 478 -0.65 9.08 -38.58
N HIS A 479 -1.48 8.06 -38.84
CA HIS A 479 -2.23 7.39 -37.79
C HIS A 479 -1.32 6.71 -36.77
N ALA A 480 -1.68 6.80 -35.47
CA ALA A 480 -0.90 6.29 -34.35
C ALA A 480 -0.51 4.80 -34.51
N HIS A 481 -1.37 4.00 -35.12
CA HIS A 481 -1.12 2.57 -35.37
C HIS A 481 0.16 2.31 -36.19
N PHE A 482 0.47 3.17 -37.16
CA PHE A 482 1.68 3.02 -37.97
C PHE A 482 2.94 3.56 -37.31
N LYS A 483 2.78 4.44 -36.30
CA LYS A 483 3.89 5.00 -35.52
C LYS A 483 4.38 4.07 -34.41
N VAL A 484 3.56 3.12 -33.96
CA VAL A 484 3.84 2.27 -32.80
C VAL A 484 4.85 1.16 -33.08
N GLY A 485 4.96 0.69 -34.32
CA GLY A 485 5.84 -0.42 -34.69
C GLY A 485 5.27 -1.81 -34.33
N ASN A 486 5.70 -2.83 -35.06
CA ASN A 486 5.15 -4.19 -34.92
C ASN A 486 5.44 -4.83 -33.55
N GLU A 487 6.62 -4.59 -32.99
CA GLU A 487 7.03 -5.15 -31.70
C GLU A 487 6.11 -4.68 -30.56
N MET A 488 5.78 -3.40 -30.55
CA MET A 488 4.85 -2.83 -29.56
C MET A 488 3.40 -3.31 -29.75
N LEU A 489 2.99 -3.59 -30.97
CA LEU A 489 1.68 -4.18 -31.25
C LEU A 489 1.61 -5.62 -30.75
N GLU A 490 2.65 -6.41 -30.99
CA GLU A 490 2.75 -7.78 -30.48
C GLU A 490 2.79 -7.81 -28.95
N GLU A 491 3.48 -6.87 -28.29
CA GLU A 491 3.50 -6.71 -26.84
C GLU A 491 2.09 -6.39 -26.31
N CYS A 492 1.37 -5.47 -26.94
CA CYS A 492 0.00 -5.15 -26.59
C CYS A 492 -0.93 -6.38 -26.69
N GLU A 493 -0.86 -7.14 -27.78
CA GLU A 493 -1.66 -8.35 -27.95
C GLU A 493 -1.31 -9.43 -26.90
N ARG A 494 -0.05 -9.56 -26.54
CA ARG A 494 0.38 -10.46 -25.48
C ARG A 494 -0.21 -10.07 -24.13
N ILE A 495 -0.18 -8.78 -23.77
CA ILE A 495 -0.78 -8.27 -22.53
C ILE A 495 -2.30 -8.54 -22.55
N LYS A 496 -3.00 -8.15 -23.62
CA LYS A 496 -4.44 -8.37 -23.79
C LYS A 496 -4.83 -9.84 -23.59
N SER A 497 -4.06 -10.77 -24.15
CA SER A 497 -4.35 -12.22 -24.07
C SER A 497 -4.34 -12.76 -22.63
N GLN A 498 -3.62 -12.09 -21.71
CA GLN A 498 -3.49 -12.47 -20.31
C GLN A 498 -4.62 -11.87 -19.44
N LEU A 499 -5.32 -10.86 -19.91
CA LEU A 499 -6.33 -10.15 -19.13
C LEU A 499 -7.70 -10.85 -19.20
N PRO A 500 -8.35 -11.11 -18.05
CA PRO A 500 -9.67 -11.75 -18.02
C PRO A 500 -10.73 -10.99 -18.80
N ILE A 501 -10.68 -9.65 -18.81
CA ILE A 501 -11.64 -8.78 -19.49
C ILE A 501 -11.65 -8.97 -21.00
N SER A 502 -10.50 -9.32 -21.60
CA SER A 502 -10.38 -9.58 -23.05
C SER A 502 -11.23 -10.75 -23.53
N ARG A 503 -11.64 -11.64 -22.62
CA ARG A 503 -12.51 -12.80 -22.91
C ARG A 503 -13.99 -12.50 -22.71
N LYS A 504 -14.32 -11.31 -22.21
CA LYS A 504 -15.68 -10.90 -21.87
C LYS A 504 -16.41 -10.27 -23.07
N ASN A 505 -17.73 -10.38 -23.08
CA ASN A 505 -18.58 -9.68 -24.05
C ASN A 505 -18.89 -8.29 -23.52
N ARG A 506 -18.22 -7.28 -24.03
CA ARG A 506 -18.42 -5.90 -23.62
C ARG A 506 -19.34 -5.17 -24.62
N PRO A 507 -20.20 -4.26 -24.17
CA PRO A 507 -20.38 -3.74 -22.79
C PRO A 507 -21.30 -4.58 -21.89
N ALA A 508 -21.83 -5.71 -22.32
CA ALA A 508 -22.77 -6.50 -21.52
C ALA A 508 -22.17 -6.98 -20.18
N TYR A 509 -20.90 -7.36 -20.18
CA TYR A 509 -20.18 -7.72 -18.94
C TYR A 509 -20.09 -6.53 -17.98
N ASP A 510 -19.72 -5.37 -18.48
CA ASP A 510 -19.57 -4.16 -17.67
C ASP A 510 -20.89 -3.78 -16.98
N VAL A 511 -22.00 -3.89 -17.69
CA VAL A 511 -23.34 -3.65 -17.16
C VAL A 511 -23.69 -4.63 -16.04
N ALA A 512 -23.39 -5.92 -16.22
CA ALA A 512 -23.65 -6.93 -15.20
C ALA A 512 -22.88 -6.60 -13.90
N VAL A 513 -21.60 -6.26 -14.02
CA VAL A 513 -20.77 -5.86 -12.88
C VAL A 513 -21.30 -4.61 -12.18
N LEU A 514 -21.70 -3.60 -12.95
CA LEU A 514 -22.26 -2.36 -12.39
C LEU A 514 -23.59 -2.58 -11.68
N CYS A 515 -24.45 -3.48 -12.19
CA CYS A 515 -25.69 -3.84 -11.51
C CYS A 515 -25.44 -4.49 -10.13
N GLU A 516 -24.34 -5.22 -9.98
CA GLU A 516 -23.92 -5.81 -8.72
C GLU A 516 -23.29 -4.79 -7.75
N ASN A 517 -22.84 -3.63 -8.28
CA ASN A 517 -22.12 -2.59 -7.55
C ASN A 517 -22.93 -1.29 -7.36
N THR A 518 -24.15 -1.38 -6.84
CA THR A 518 -24.97 -0.21 -6.47
C THR A 518 -25.35 0.77 -7.59
N ALA A 519 -25.22 0.39 -8.86
CA ALA A 519 -25.73 1.22 -9.96
C ALA A 519 -27.27 1.15 -10.04
N GLY A 520 -27.91 2.31 -10.03
CA GLY A 520 -29.36 2.41 -10.15
C GLY A 520 -29.84 2.48 -11.60
N GLU A 521 -29.42 3.49 -12.31
CA GLU A 521 -29.70 3.69 -13.72
C GLU A 521 -28.44 3.48 -14.55
N ILE A 522 -28.52 2.63 -15.58
CA ILE A 522 -27.41 2.41 -16.52
C ILE A 522 -27.89 2.69 -17.93
N ARG A 523 -27.22 3.61 -18.61
CA ARG A 523 -27.43 3.93 -20.03
C ARG A 523 -26.22 3.50 -20.84
N ILE A 524 -26.46 2.87 -21.99
CA ILE A 524 -25.44 2.39 -22.92
C ILE A 524 -25.65 3.03 -24.27
N ASP A 525 -24.57 3.51 -24.87
CA ASP A 525 -24.59 4.02 -26.23
C ASP A 525 -23.46 3.38 -27.06
N THR A 526 -23.82 2.55 -28.02
CA THR A 526 -22.91 1.88 -28.93
C THR A 526 -22.65 2.67 -30.21
N SER A 527 -23.22 3.87 -30.33
CA SER A 527 -23.07 4.73 -31.51
C SER A 527 -22.08 5.88 -31.29
N LEU A 528 -21.43 5.93 -30.14
CA LEU A 528 -20.50 6.99 -29.73
C LEU A 528 -19.42 7.27 -30.78
N GLY A 529 -18.74 6.22 -31.27
CA GLY A 529 -17.65 6.36 -32.24
C GLY A 529 -18.06 7.09 -33.52
N LYS A 530 -19.30 6.92 -33.97
CA LYS A 530 -19.82 7.61 -35.16
C LYS A 530 -19.98 9.13 -34.98
N ARG A 531 -20.08 9.60 -33.75
CA ARG A 531 -20.21 11.03 -33.45
C ARG A 531 -18.88 11.68 -33.09
N ILE A 532 -17.93 10.90 -32.57
CA ILE A 532 -16.60 11.36 -32.27
C ILE A 532 -15.73 11.35 -33.53
N TYR A 533 -15.64 10.23 -34.22
CA TYR A 533 -14.76 9.99 -35.36
C TYR A 533 -15.55 10.14 -36.66
N LEU A 534 -15.70 11.38 -37.12
CA LEU A 534 -16.46 11.70 -38.33
C LEU A 534 -15.69 11.37 -39.61
N GLU A 535 -14.38 11.40 -39.57
CA GLU A 535 -13.45 11.17 -40.66
C GLU A 535 -12.39 10.14 -40.26
N LYS A 536 -11.80 9.45 -41.20
CA LYS A 536 -10.67 8.56 -40.98
C LYS A 536 -9.37 9.38 -40.99
N ASP A 537 -9.22 10.23 -39.95
CA ASP A 537 -8.03 11.03 -39.70
C ASP A 537 -7.02 10.28 -38.77
N GLU A 538 -5.99 10.99 -38.30
CA GLU A 538 -4.96 10.44 -37.42
C GLU A 538 -5.51 10.02 -36.05
N PHE A 539 -6.68 10.51 -35.64
CA PHE A 539 -7.34 10.22 -34.34
C PHE A 539 -8.40 9.12 -34.47
N TYR A 540 -8.70 8.65 -35.67
CA TYR A 540 -9.75 7.67 -35.88
C TYR A 540 -9.51 6.39 -35.07
N ASN A 541 -10.54 5.95 -34.34
CA ASN A 541 -10.50 4.65 -33.66
C ASN A 541 -11.32 3.62 -34.46
N PRO A 542 -10.67 2.60 -35.05
CA PRO A 542 -11.38 1.58 -35.83
C PRO A 542 -12.24 0.65 -34.97
N ALA A 543 -11.96 0.53 -33.68
CA ALA A 543 -12.73 -0.31 -32.76
C ALA A 543 -14.10 0.33 -32.47
N PRO A 544 -15.20 -0.44 -32.49
CA PRO A 544 -16.54 0.05 -32.16
C PRO A 544 -16.60 0.50 -30.70
N MET A 545 -16.58 1.82 -30.50
CA MET A 545 -16.67 2.40 -29.15
C MET A 545 -18.11 2.41 -28.65
N PHE A 546 -18.20 2.22 -27.34
CA PHE A 546 -19.42 2.40 -26.55
C PHE A 546 -19.18 3.40 -25.41
N SER A 547 -20.25 3.99 -24.91
CA SER A 547 -20.26 4.64 -23.60
C SER A 547 -21.20 3.92 -22.64
N ILE A 548 -20.82 3.88 -21.40
CA ILE A 548 -21.65 3.47 -20.27
C ILE A 548 -21.76 4.66 -19.34
N CYS A 549 -23.01 5.05 -19.02
CA CYS A 549 -23.32 6.03 -18.01
C CYS A 549 -24.11 5.34 -16.90
N ALA A 550 -23.53 5.24 -15.71
CA ALA A 550 -24.19 4.62 -14.55
C ALA A 550 -24.33 5.65 -13.42
N VAL A 551 -25.50 5.66 -12.78
CA VAL A 551 -25.79 6.54 -11.64
C VAL A 551 -25.77 5.71 -10.37
N LYS A 552 -24.98 6.13 -9.34
CA LYS A 552 -24.94 5.48 -8.02
C LYS A 552 -26.25 5.71 -7.28
N GLN A 553 -26.81 4.63 -6.68
CA GLN A 553 -27.96 4.67 -5.78
C GLN A 553 -27.60 5.13 -4.39
#